data_915089b6bda7e287677572733cad2c23
#
_entry.id   915089b6bda7e287677572733cad2c23
#
_cell.length_a   1.000
_cell.length_b   1.000
_cell.length_c   1.000
_cell.angle_alpha   90.00
_cell.angle_beta   90.00
_cell.angle_gamma   90.00
#
_symmetry.space_group_name_H-M   'P 1'
#
loop_
_entity.id
_entity.type
_entity.pdbx_description
1 polymer ?
#
loop_
_entity_poly.entity_id
_entity_poly.type
_entity_poly.pdbx_seq_one_letter_code
_entity_poly.pdbx_strand_id
1 'polypeptide(L)'
;MDRQLRGGKISAGEIDAAMGRIKTTLDLAELGTSDLIIEAATEDESVKQKIFDNVLPHLKPNTILTSNTSSISITRLASRTDRPEKFMGFHFMNPVPVMQLVELIRGIATDQETYNSCLEVVNSLGKTAASAEDFPAFIVNRILMPMINEAVYTLYEGVGSVKSIDQSMKLGANHPMGPLELADFIGLDTCLAIMNVLHDGLADTKYRPCPLLTKYVEAGWLGRKTQRGFYDYRGETPVPTR
;
A
#
# COMPACT_ATOMS: atom_id res chain seq x y z
N MET A 1 -13.46 14.68 0.86
CA MET A 1 -13.79 16.03 1.38
C MET A 1 -15.16 16.07 2.04
N ASP A 2 -16.27 15.61 1.42
CA ASP A 2 -17.62 15.64 2.00
C ASP A 2 -17.77 15.02 3.39
N ARG A 3 -17.08 13.89 3.65
CA ARG A 3 -17.09 13.25 4.96
C ARG A 3 -16.39 14.11 6.03
N GLN A 4 -15.35 14.83 5.66
CA GLN A 4 -14.61 15.74 6.56
C GLN A 4 -15.42 17.00 6.83
N LEU A 5 -16.12 17.53 5.80
CA LEU A 5 -17.07 18.65 5.96
C LEU A 5 -18.21 18.29 6.90
N ARG A 6 -18.88 17.14 6.68
CA ARG A 6 -19.95 16.66 7.58
C ARG A 6 -19.48 16.42 9.02
N GLY A 7 -18.22 16.04 9.19
CA GLY A 7 -17.58 15.85 10.48
C GLY A 7 -17.02 17.13 11.12
N GLY A 8 -17.22 18.29 10.51
CA GLY A 8 -16.73 19.58 11.01
C GLY A 8 -15.20 19.73 11.02
N LYS A 9 -14.49 18.90 10.29
CA LYS A 9 -13.00 18.90 10.22
C LYS A 9 -12.45 19.92 9.25
N ILE A 10 -13.22 20.32 8.25
CA ILE A 10 -12.89 21.32 7.24
C ILE A 10 -14.16 22.10 6.89
N SER A 11 -14.00 23.37 6.50
CA SER A 11 -15.07 24.25 6.03
C SER A 11 -15.25 24.15 4.51
N ALA A 12 -16.39 24.60 3.99
CA ALA A 12 -16.65 24.67 2.55
C ALA A 12 -15.63 25.56 1.85
N GLY A 13 -15.25 26.72 2.43
CA GLY A 13 -14.24 27.60 1.86
C GLY A 13 -12.84 26.99 1.77
N GLU A 14 -12.45 26.14 2.73
CA GLU A 14 -11.21 25.36 2.66
C GLU A 14 -11.25 24.31 1.56
N ILE A 15 -12.43 23.70 1.31
CA ILE A 15 -12.61 22.78 0.19
C ILE A 15 -12.44 23.51 -1.13
N ASP A 16 -13.11 24.66 -1.31
CA ASP A 16 -13.04 25.44 -2.54
C ASP A 16 -11.60 25.91 -2.81
N ALA A 17 -10.91 26.40 -1.78
CA ALA A 17 -9.51 26.79 -1.88
C ALA A 17 -8.59 25.60 -2.21
N ALA A 18 -8.84 24.43 -1.67
CA ALA A 18 -8.09 23.21 -1.99
C ALA A 18 -8.34 22.77 -3.43
N MET A 19 -9.60 22.72 -3.87
CA MET A 19 -9.96 22.35 -5.24
C MET A 19 -9.40 23.32 -6.28
N GLY A 20 -9.33 24.61 -5.97
CA GLY A 20 -8.73 25.62 -6.85
C GLY A 20 -7.22 25.43 -7.07
N ARG A 21 -6.52 24.66 -6.22
CA ARG A 21 -5.10 24.31 -6.40
C ARG A 21 -4.88 23.02 -7.20
N ILE A 22 -5.95 22.26 -7.50
CA ILE A 22 -5.84 20.98 -8.23
C ILE A 22 -6.14 21.26 -9.71
N LYS A 23 -5.18 20.94 -10.56
CA LYS A 23 -5.34 20.93 -12.00
C LYS A 23 -5.24 19.49 -12.51
N THR A 24 -6.23 19.05 -13.26
CA THR A 24 -6.21 17.74 -13.94
C THR A 24 -5.81 17.93 -15.41
N THR A 25 -4.94 17.05 -15.90
CA THR A 25 -4.51 17.07 -17.30
C THR A 25 -4.28 15.67 -17.83
N LEU A 26 -4.41 15.51 -19.15
CA LEU A 26 -3.94 14.33 -19.90
C LEU A 26 -2.65 14.62 -20.67
N ASP A 27 -2.21 15.87 -20.68
CA ASP A 27 -0.96 16.28 -21.33
C ASP A 27 0.19 16.20 -20.33
N LEU A 28 1.09 15.25 -20.53
CA LEU A 28 2.25 15.03 -19.66
C LEU A 28 3.26 16.20 -19.71
N ALA A 29 3.26 17.00 -20.77
CA ALA A 29 4.12 18.18 -20.87
C ALA A 29 3.81 19.22 -19.78
N GLU A 30 2.58 19.27 -19.28
CA GLU A 30 2.19 20.15 -18.17
C GLU A 30 2.87 19.79 -16.84
N LEU A 31 3.37 18.55 -16.71
CA LEU A 31 4.12 18.09 -15.53
C LEU A 31 5.57 18.62 -15.52
N GLY A 32 6.03 19.22 -16.61
CA GLY A 32 7.39 19.71 -16.78
C GLY A 32 7.83 20.78 -15.77
N THR A 33 6.90 21.45 -15.10
CA THR A 33 7.18 22.43 -14.04
C THR A 33 7.19 21.81 -12.63
N SER A 34 6.86 20.54 -12.48
CA SER A 34 6.74 19.88 -11.19
C SER A 34 8.10 19.63 -10.53
N ASP A 35 8.18 19.80 -9.21
CA ASP A 35 9.36 19.49 -8.41
C ASP A 35 9.37 18.04 -7.95
N LEU A 36 8.18 17.47 -7.76
CA LEU A 36 7.96 16.10 -7.30
C LEU A 36 6.86 15.44 -8.13
N ILE A 37 7.13 14.23 -8.64
CA ILE A 37 6.14 13.36 -9.28
C ILE A 37 5.91 12.16 -8.36
N ILE A 38 4.64 11.90 -8.04
CA ILE A 38 4.23 10.71 -7.28
C ILE A 38 3.41 9.81 -8.21
N GLU A 39 4.03 8.74 -8.68
CA GLU A 39 3.32 7.72 -9.47
C GLU A 39 2.46 6.85 -8.52
N ALA A 40 1.17 6.78 -8.79
CA ALA A 40 0.20 6.05 -7.99
C ALA A 40 -0.86 5.34 -8.86
N ALA A 41 -0.41 4.73 -9.95
CA ALA A 41 -1.25 3.95 -10.86
C ALA A 41 -1.43 2.50 -10.34
N THR A 42 -1.64 1.55 -11.25
CA THR A 42 -1.81 0.14 -10.89
C THR A 42 -0.50 -0.49 -10.38
N GLU A 43 -0.61 -1.56 -9.59
CA GLU A 43 0.55 -2.32 -9.06
C GLU A 43 1.05 -3.33 -10.12
N ASP A 44 1.47 -2.79 -11.25
CA ASP A 44 2.08 -3.50 -12.39
C ASP A 44 3.35 -2.77 -12.82
N GLU A 45 4.48 -3.46 -12.73
CA GLU A 45 5.80 -2.88 -12.99
C GLU A 45 5.92 -2.37 -14.42
N SER A 46 5.39 -3.09 -15.39
CA SER A 46 5.47 -2.71 -16.81
C SER A 46 4.67 -1.46 -17.12
N VAL A 47 3.53 -1.27 -16.42
CA VAL A 47 2.72 -0.06 -16.52
C VAL A 47 3.44 1.13 -15.90
N LYS A 48 4.02 0.95 -14.70
CA LYS A 48 4.79 2.01 -14.02
C LYS A 48 5.99 2.45 -14.85
N GLN A 49 6.73 1.50 -15.42
CA GLN A 49 7.85 1.80 -16.32
C GLN A 49 7.41 2.65 -17.52
N LYS A 50 6.33 2.26 -18.21
CA LYS A 50 5.77 3.05 -19.32
C LYS A 50 5.35 4.47 -18.90
N ILE A 51 4.82 4.63 -17.69
CA ILE A 51 4.48 5.95 -17.16
C ILE A 51 5.76 6.79 -17.02
N PHE A 52 6.82 6.24 -16.43
CA PHE A 52 8.09 6.95 -16.30
C PHE A 52 8.72 7.24 -17.66
N ASP A 53 8.78 6.28 -18.59
CA ASP A 53 9.28 6.48 -19.94
C ASP A 53 8.56 7.65 -20.65
N ASN A 54 7.26 7.78 -20.45
CA ASN A 54 6.46 8.82 -21.08
C ASN A 54 6.60 10.19 -20.40
N VAL A 55 6.81 10.25 -19.09
CA VAL A 55 6.87 11.53 -18.36
C VAL A 55 8.27 12.13 -18.37
N LEU A 56 9.31 11.32 -18.33
CA LEU A 56 10.72 11.74 -18.24
C LEU A 56 11.12 12.80 -19.27
N PRO A 57 10.76 12.71 -20.58
CA PRO A 57 11.15 13.71 -21.57
C PRO A 57 10.65 15.12 -21.30
N HIS A 58 9.63 15.27 -20.45
CA HIS A 58 9.00 16.54 -20.16
C HIS A 58 9.53 17.19 -18.87
N LEU A 59 10.21 16.43 -18.01
CA LEU A 59 10.59 16.88 -16.67
C LEU A 59 11.87 17.73 -16.68
N LYS A 60 11.91 18.68 -15.76
CA LYS A 60 13.15 19.43 -15.49
C LYS A 60 14.20 18.53 -14.80
N PRO A 61 15.50 18.85 -14.90
CA PRO A 61 16.57 17.97 -14.40
C PRO A 61 16.51 17.65 -12.91
N ASN A 62 15.92 18.54 -12.12
CA ASN A 62 15.88 18.42 -10.66
C ASN A 62 14.57 17.85 -10.14
N THR A 63 13.63 17.44 -11.01
CA THR A 63 12.39 16.81 -10.57
C THR A 63 12.68 15.46 -9.89
N ILE A 64 12.18 15.31 -8.67
CA ILE A 64 12.21 14.06 -7.92
C ILE A 64 11.10 13.15 -8.44
N LEU A 65 11.42 11.89 -8.68
CA LEU A 65 10.47 10.84 -9.06
C LEU A 65 10.20 9.92 -7.89
N THR A 66 8.94 9.58 -7.67
CA THR A 66 8.56 8.62 -6.64
C THR A 66 7.48 7.67 -7.13
N SER A 67 7.40 6.48 -6.50
CA SER A 67 6.31 5.55 -6.72
C SER A 67 5.63 5.21 -5.40
N ASN A 68 4.29 5.16 -5.43
CA ASN A 68 3.45 4.71 -4.32
C ASN A 68 3.25 3.17 -4.35
N THR A 69 4.17 2.44 -4.97
CA THR A 69 4.12 0.98 -4.97
C THR A 69 4.17 0.42 -3.56
N SER A 70 3.50 -0.71 -3.35
CA SER A 70 3.51 -1.44 -2.08
C SER A 70 4.52 -2.59 -2.04
N SER A 71 5.06 -3.01 -3.21
CA SER A 71 5.82 -4.25 -3.30
C SER A 71 6.87 -4.30 -4.42
N ILE A 72 6.79 -3.41 -5.42
CA ILE A 72 7.73 -3.40 -6.55
C ILE A 72 9.04 -2.74 -6.11
N SER A 73 10.18 -3.32 -6.52
CA SER A 73 11.51 -2.81 -6.20
C SER A 73 11.70 -1.38 -6.71
N ILE A 74 12.02 -0.48 -5.80
CA ILE A 74 12.33 0.92 -6.07
C ILE A 74 13.62 1.03 -6.88
N THR A 75 14.64 0.25 -6.53
CA THR A 75 15.90 0.17 -7.27
C THR A 75 15.68 -0.21 -8.74
N ARG A 76 14.79 -1.19 -8.98
CA ARG A 76 14.50 -1.66 -10.34
C ARG A 76 13.70 -0.63 -11.14
N LEU A 77 12.75 0.07 -10.53
CA LEU A 77 12.06 1.19 -11.18
C LEU A 77 13.03 2.34 -11.48
N ALA A 78 13.86 2.71 -10.51
CA ALA A 78 14.84 3.80 -10.65
C ALA A 78 15.85 3.55 -11.76
N SER A 79 16.33 2.30 -11.92
CA SER A 79 17.33 1.93 -12.93
C SER A 79 16.88 2.14 -14.38
N ARG A 80 15.58 2.31 -14.60
CA ARG A 80 14.97 2.60 -15.91
C ARG A 80 14.82 4.09 -16.19
N THR A 81 15.21 4.94 -15.25
CA THR A 81 15.13 6.40 -15.37
C THR A 81 16.52 6.98 -15.64
N ASP A 82 16.55 8.23 -16.11
CA ASP A 82 17.78 9.00 -16.33
C ASP A 82 18.34 9.64 -15.04
N ARG A 83 17.64 9.43 -13.89
CA ARG A 83 17.93 10.07 -12.59
C ARG A 83 17.69 9.13 -11.40
N PRO A 84 18.37 7.96 -11.35
CA PRO A 84 18.11 6.98 -10.29
C PRO A 84 18.43 7.49 -8.88
N GLU A 85 19.31 8.49 -8.74
CA GLU A 85 19.61 9.14 -7.48
C GLU A 85 18.45 10.03 -6.98
N LYS A 86 17.61 10.51 -7.89
CA LYS A 86 16.40 11.32 -7.60
C LYS A 86 15.12 10.50 -7.63
N PHE A 87 15.25 9.20 -7.39
CA PHE A 87 14.11 8.27 -7.35
C PHE A 87 14.00 7.59 -5.99
N MET A 88 12.77 7.50 -5.44
CA MET A 88 12.50 6.75 -4.22
C MET A 88 11.06 6.25 -4.12
N GLY A 89 10.79 5.34 -3.19
CA GLY A 89 9.43 4.96 -2.82
C GLY A 89 8.79 5.99 -1.89
N PHE A 90 7.52 6.31 -2.14
CA PHE A 90 6.71 7.21 -1.33
C PHE A 90 5.37 6.54 -1.04
N HIS A 91 5.41 5.56 -0.12
CA HIS A 91 4.33 4.63 0.09
C HIS A 91 3.35 5.12 1.16
N PHE A 92 2.20 5.58 0.72
CA PHE A 92 1.09 5.98 1.60
C PHE A 92 0.27 4.78 2.04
N MET A 93 -0.15 4.79 3.29
CA MET A 93 -1.11 3.80 3.81
C MET A 93 -2.54 4.17 3.43
N ASN A 94 -3.32 3.19 2.99
CA ASN A 94 -4.72 3.39 2.61
C ASN A 94 -5.66 3.21 3.82
N PRO A 95 -6.62 4.13 4.05
CA PRO A 95 -6.98 5.34 3.31
C PRO A 95 -6.03 6.53 3.61
N VAL A 96 -5.46 7.12 2.56
CA VAL A 96 -4.43 8.17 2.67
C VAL A 96 -4.83 9.35 3.57
N PRO A 97 -6.08 9.87 3.55
CA PRO A 97 -6.46 10.99 4.43
C PRO A 97 -6.55 10.64 5.92
N VAL A 98 -6.57 9.35 6.26
CA VAL A 98 -6.78 8.85 7.64
C VAL A 98 -5.49 8.36 8.26
N MET A 99 -4.71 7.60 7.47
CA MET A 99 -3.49 6.95 7.94
C MET A 99 -2.36 7.96 8.06
N GLN A 100 -1.68 7.97 9.22
CA GLN A 100 -0.63 8.93 9.51
C GLN A 100 0.73 8.56 8.93
N LEU A 101 0.96 7.25 8.69
CA LEU A 101 2.24 6.73 8.25
C LEU A 101 2.45 6.92 6.75
N VAL A 102 3.68 7.30 6.38
CA VAL A 102 4.23 7.19 5.03
C VAL A 102 5.57 6.45 5.15
N GLU A 103 5.73 5.35 4.41
CA GLU A 103 7.06 4.74 4.27
C GLU A 103 7.82 5.47 3.16
N LEU A 104 9.03 5.93 3.47
CA LEU A 104 10.00 6.49 2.53
C LEU A 104 11.05 5.41 2.23
N ILE A 105 11.01 4.85 1.03
CA ILE A 105 11.82 3.70 0.66
C ILE A 105 12.97 4.16 -0.24
N ARG A 106 14.20 3.90 0.22
CA ARG A 106 15.43 4.21 -0.52
C ARG A 106 15.77 3.07 -1.46
N GLY A 107 15.86 3.35 -2.74
CA GLY A 107 16.57 2.49 -3.68
C GLY A 107 18.08 2.60 -3.48
N ILE A 108 18.84 1.67 -4.07
CA ILE A 108 20.31 1.63 -3.87
C ILE A 108 21.02 2.91 -4.32
N ALA A 109 20.46 3.64 -5.29
CA ALA A 109 21.04 4.87 -5.82
C ALA A 109 20.49 6.14 -5.18
N THR A 110 19.37 6.07 -4.41
CA THR A 110 18.69 7.24 -3.84
C THR A 110 19.66 8.08 -3.00
N ASP A 111 19.84 9.35 -3.37
CA ASP A 111 20.71 10.25 -2.63
C ASP A 111 20.05 10.83 -1.37
N GLN A 112 20.86 11.46 -0.53
CA GLN A 112 20.39 12.01 0.76
C GLN A 112 19.53 13.27 0.56
N GLU A 113 19.78 14.06 -0.49
CA GLU A 113 19.02 15.28 -0.78
C GLU A 113 17.59 14.91 -1.20
N THR A 114 17.42 13.93 -2.07
CA THR A 114 16.13 13.38 -2.46
C THR A 114 15.34 12.86 -1.26
N TYR A 115 16.00 12.09 -0.39
CA TYR A 115 15.36 11.59 0.84
C TYR A 115 14.90 12.75 1.73
N ASN A 116 15.76 13.75 1.97
CA ASN A 116 15.44 14.90 2.83
C ASN A 116 14.27 15.72 2.26
N SER A 117 14.26 15.97 0.95
CA SER A 117 13.16 16.67 0.28
C SER A 117 11.83 15.94 0.42
N CYS A 118 11.82 14.62 0.25
CA CYS A 118 10.60 13.80 0.45
C CYS A 118 10.17 13.78 1.93
N LEU A 119 11.11 13.76 2.87
CA LEU A 119 10.81 13.84 4.30
C LEU A 119 10.15 15.18 4.66
N GLU A 120 10.63 16.31 4.10
CA GLU A 120 10.00 17.61 4.27
C GLU A 120 8.57 17.64 3.74
N VAL A 121 8.32 17.00 2.59
CA VAL A 121 6.95 16.87 2.05
C VAL A 121 6.06 16.10 3.02
N VAL A 122 6.51 14.93 3.54
CA VAL A 122 5.74 14.14 4.53
C VAL A 122 5.40 14.98 5.77
N ASN A 123 6.38 15.72 6.29
CA ASN A 123 6.20 16.59 7.45
C ASN A 123 5.18 17.72 7.15
N SER A 124 5.25 18.33 5.97
CA SER A 124 4.31 19.38 5.55
C SER A 124 2.88 18.91 5.42
N LEU A 125 2.70 17.60 5.14
CA LEU A 125 1.38 16.94 5.11
C LEU A 125 0.86 16.58 6.51
N GLY A 126 1.60 16.88 7.57
CA GLY A 126 1.25 16.50 8.94
C GLY A 126 1.27 14.98 9.18
N LYS A 127 2.08 14.26 8.41
CA LYS A 127 2.23 12.80 8.51
C LYS A 127 3.55 12.42 9.16
N THR A 128 3.69 11.15 9.49
CA THR A 128 4.91 10.58 10.10
C THR A 128 5.61 9.71 9.06
N ALA A 129 6.89 9.98 8.82
CA ALA A 129 7.71 9.15 7.94
C ALA A 129 8.33 7.98 8.69
N ALA A 130 8.38 6.81 8.06
CA ALA A 130 9.26 5.71 8.43
C ALA A 130 10.22 5.45 7.28
N SER A 131 11.53 5.44 7.57
CA SER A 131 12.54 5.12 6.57
C SER A 131 12.65 3.61 6.39
N ALA A 132 12.68 3.17 5.15
CA ALA A 132 12.88 1.78 4.77
C ALA A 132 13.90 1.67 3.64
N GLU A 133 14.61 0.55 3.61
CA GLU A 133 15.41 0.16 2.46
C GLU A 133 14.55 -0.65 1.47
N ASP A 134 14.98 -0.69 0.19
CA ASP A 134 14.28 -1.39 -0.88
C ASP A 134 14.41 -2.91 -0.75
N PHE A 135 13.64 -3.46 0.18
CA PHE A 135 13.45 -4.90 0.35
C PHE A 135 11.99 -5.29 0.08
N PRO A 136 11.72 -6.54 -0.32
CA PRO A 136 10.35 -7.00 -0.62
C PRO A 136 9.34 -6.64 0.45
N ALA A 137 8.27 -5.94 0.05
CA ALA A 137 7.14 -5.50 0.87
C ALA A 137 7.50 -4.50 2.01
N PHE A 138 8.69 -3.91 1.99
CA PHE A 138 9.16 -2.85 2.89
C PHE A 138 9.07 -3.23 4.39
N ILE A 139 8.45 -2.40 5.24
CA ILE A 139 8.34 -2.70 6.69
C ILE A 139 6.95 -3.24 7.03
N VAL A 140 5.90 -2.46 6.75
CA VAL A 140 4.54 -2.77 7.22
C VAL A 140 4.07 -4.11 6.64
N ASN A 141 4.12 -4.27 5.33
CA ASN A 141 3.63 -5.49 4.68
C ASN A 141 4.51 -6.70 4.97
N ARG A 142 5.83 -6.51 5.15
CA ARG A 142 6.75 -7.59 5.52
C ARG A 142 6.45 -8.20 6.90
N ILE A 143 5.87 -7.41 7.81
CA ILE A 143 5.48 -7.88 9.13
C ILE A 143 4.03 -8.34 9.13
N LEU A 144 3.14 -7.53 8.56
CA LEU A 144 1.70 -7.73 8.59
C LEU A 144 1.25 -8.96 7.79
N MET A 145 1.80 -9.16 6.59
CA MET A 145 1.34 -10.25 5.73
C MET A 145 1.70 -11.64 6.26
N PRO A 146 2.92 -11.91 6.77
CA PRO A 146 3.22 -13.15 7.47
C PRO A 146 2.35 -13.38 8.71
N MET A 147 2.03 -12.34 9.48
CA MET A 147 1.11 -12.46 10.63
C MET A 147 -0.30 -12.90 10.18
N ILE A 148 -0.82 -12.30 9.10
CA ILE A 148 -2.11 -12.71 8.52
C ILE A 148 -2.01 -14.14 7.98
N ASN A 149 -0.95 -14.46 7.26
CA ASN A 149 -0.74 -15.79 6.69
C ASN A 149 -0.66 -16.87 7.77
N GLU A 150 -0.01 -16.58 8.91
CA GLU A 150 0.02 -17.47 10.07
C GLU A 150 -1.36 -17.68 10.70
N ALA A 151 -2.18 -16.64 10.75
CA ALA A 151 -3.58 -16.77 11.18
C ALA A 151 -4.39 -17.68 10.22
N VAL A 152 -4.11 -17.61 8.92
CA VAL A 152 -4.73 -18.51 7.93
C VAL A 152 -4.22 -19.96 8.10
N TYR A 153 -2.93 -20.18 8.40
CA TYR A 153 -2.40 -21.50 8.76
C TYR A 153 -3.06 -22.04 10.03
N THR A 154 -3.19 -21.21 11.07
CA THR A 154 -3.88 -21.56 12.32
C THR A 154 -5.32 -22.05 12.07
N LEU A 155 -6.04 -21.42 11.11
CA LEU A 155 -7.34 -21.89 10.67
C LEU A 155 -7.24 -23.17 9.85
N TYR A 156 -6.29 -23.27 8.92
CA TYR A 156 -6.09 -24.38 8.02
C TYR A 156 -5.77 -25.69 8.76
N GLU A 157 -4.93 -25.60 9.79
CA GLU A 157 -4.50 -26.70 10.64
C GLU A 157 -5.55 -27.08 11.71
N GLY A 158 -6.65 -26.32 11.82
CA GLY A 158 -7.74 -26.63 12.73
C GLY A 158 -7.46 -26.26 14.19
N VAL A 159 -6.48 -25.41 14.46
CA VAL A 159 -6.14 -24.93 15.82
C VAL A 159 -7.27 -24.10 16.40
N GLY A 160 -7.95 -23.28 15.57
CA GLY A 160 -9.07 -22.47 16.00
C GLY A 160 -10.04 -22.14 14.87
N SER A 161 -11.27 -21.77 15.25
CA SER A 161 -12.25 -21.22 14.31
C SER A 161 -11.88 -19.79 13.91
N VAL A 162 -12.41 -19.29 12.79
CA VAL A 162 -12.26 -17.89 12.34
C VAL A 162 -12.53 -16.91 13.48
N LYS A 163 -13.64 -17.09 14.19
CA LYS A 163 -14.03 -16.24 15.32
C LYS A 163 -13.03 -16.32 16.46
N SER A 164 -12.57 -17.52 16.81
CA SER A 164 -11.63 -17.71 17.93
C SER A 164 -10.29 -17.06 17.65
N ILE A 165 -9.76 -17.21 16.42
CA ILE A 165 -8.48 -16.61 15.99
C ILE A 165 -8.58 -15.08 16.09
N ASP A 166 -9.61 -14.48 15.51
CA ASP A 166 -9.79 -13.03 15.53
C ASP A 166 -10.00 -12.48 16.94
N GLN A 167 -10.81 -13.14 17.77
CA GLN A 167 -11.00 -12.74 19.16
C GLN A 167 -9.70 -12.85 19.98
N SER A 168 -8.93 -13.92 19.78
CA SER A 168 -7.66 -14.09 20.48
C SER A 168 -6.70 -12.96 20.19
N MET A 169 -6.58 -12.54 18.94
CA MET A 169 -5.70 -11.43 18.58
C MET A 169 -6.24 -10.06 19.03
N LYS A 170 -7.55 -9.85 18.99
CA LYS A 170 -8.17 -8.62 19.48
C LYS A 170 -8.04 -8.48 21.00
N LEU A 171 -8.32 -9.52 21.74
CA LEU A 171 -8.41 -9.46 23.22
C LEU A 171 -7.10 -9.86 23.90
N GLY A 172 -6.33 -10.78 23.32
CA GLY A 172 -5.07 -11.26 23.89
C GLY A 172 -3.84 -10.44 23.46
N ALA A 173 -3.87 -9.86 22.26
CA ALA A 173 -2.77 -9.05 21.72
C ALA A 173 -3.15 -7.58 21.47
N ASN A 174 -4.35 -7.15 21.88
CA ASN A 174 -4.87 -5.78 21.75
C ASN A 174 -4.85 -5.25 20.30
N HIS A 175 -5.11 -6.12 19.32
CA HIS A 175 -5.26 -5.69 17.94
C HIS A 175 -6.60 -4.99 17.73
N PRO A 176 -6.65 -3.89 16.96
CA PRO A 176 -7.91 -3.17 16.70
C PRO A 176 -8.89 -4.00 15.85
N MET A 177 -8.38 -4.95 15.08
CA MET A 177 -9.12 -5.86 14.21
C MET A 177 -8.46 -7.23 14.23
N GLY A 178 -9.24 -8.30 14.16
CA GLY A 178 -8.68 -9.64 14.05
C GLY A 178 -7.96 -9.86 12.71
N PRO A 179 -6.96 -10.74 12.63
CA PRO A 179 -6.15 -10.90 11.41
C PRO A 179 -6.94 -11.41 10.20
N LEU A 180 -7.94 -12.28 10.40
CA LEU A 180 -8.76 -12.79 9.30
C LEU A 180 -9.80 -11.76 8.83
N GLU A 181 -10.38 -10.99 9.75
CA GLU A 181 -11.22 -9.83 9.43
C GLU A 181 -10.40 -8.75 8.70
N LEU A 182 -9.15 -8.52 9.10
CA LEU A 182 -8.23 -7.59 8.44
C LEU A 182 -7.86 -8.06 7.03
N ALA A 183 -7.62 -9.35 6.85
CA ALA A 183 -7.39 -9.93 5.53
C ALA A 183 -8.58 -9.69 4.59
N ASP A 184 -9.80 -9.90 5.06
CA ASP A 184 -11.03 -9.62 4.31
C ASP A 184 -11.17 -8.11 3.98
N PHE A 185 -10.73 -7.24 4.87
CA PHE A 185 -10.74 -5.79 4.66
C PHE A 185 -9.72 -5.34 3.60
N ILE A 186 -8.49 -5.89 3.64
CA ILE A 186 -7.43 -5.63 2.65
C ILE A 186 -7.81 -6.21 1.29
N GLY A 187 -8.37 -7.39 1.28
CA GLY A 187 -8.64 -8.22 0.13
C GLY A 187 -7.69 -9.41 0.05
N LEU A 188 -8.25 -10.63 -0.04
CA LEU A 188 -7.47 -11.86 0.02
C LEU A 188 -6.54 -12.05 -1.17
N ASP A 189 -6.93 -11.56 -2.35
CA ASP A 189 -6.08 -11.50 -3.54
C ASP A 189 -4.87 -10.57 -3.34
N THR A 190 -5.06 -9.43 -2.69
CA THR A 190 -3.97 -8.51 -2.34
C THR A 190 -3.03 -9.17 -1.32
N CYS A 191 -3.58 -9.82 -0.28
CA CYS A 191 -2.77 -10.56 0.69
C CYS A 191 -1.94 -11.67 0.02
N LEU A 192 -2.56 -12.44 -0.88
CA LEU A 192 -1.88 -13.49 -1.64
C LEU A 192 -0.78 -12.94 -2.54
N ALA A 193 -1.06 -11.84 -3.25
CA ALA A 193 -0.08 -11.20 -4.13
C ALA A 193 1.16 -10.72 -3.36
N ILE A 194 0.97 -10.07 -2.20
CA ILE A 194 2.09 -9.61 -1.37
C ILE A 194 2.86 -10.80 -0.78
N MET A 195 2.18 -11.86 -0.35
CA MET A 195 2.85 -13.08 0.13
C MET A 195 3.71 -13.72 -0.97
N ASN A 196 3.24 -13.75 -2.23
CA ASN A 196 4.04 -14.22 -3.36
C ASN A 196 5.27 -13.34 -3.59
N VAL A 197 5.13 -12.01 -3.55
CA VAL A 197 6.27 -11.08 -3.66
C VAL A 197 7.30 -11.33 -2.56
N LEU A 198 6.87 -11.57 -1.32
CA LEU A 198 7.76 -11.92 -0.21
C LEU A 198 8.46 -13.27 -0.44
N HIS A 199 7.71 -14.29 -0.85
CA HIS A 199 8.23 -15.62 -1.08
C HIS A 199 9.26 -15.65 -2.22
N ASP A 200 8.92 -15.05 -3.36
CA ASP A 200 9.77 -15.04 -4.55
C ASP A 200 10.99 -14.13 -4.35
N GLY A 201 10.80 -12.96 -3.72
CA GLY A 201 11.85 -11.98 -3.53
C GLY A 201 12.86 -12.32 -2.43
N LEU A 202 12.47 -13.11 -1.44
CA LEU A 202 13.33 -13.51 -0.31
C LEU A 202 13.79 -14.97 -0.42
N ALA A 203 13.18 -15.77 -1.28
CA ALA A 203 13.48 -17.19 -1.50
C ALA A 203 13.49 -18.02 -0.19
N ASP A 204 12.62 -17.66 0.77
CA ASP A 204 12.52 -18.30 2.08
C ASP A 204 11.11 -18.89 2.26
N THR A 205 11.06 -20.18 2.55
CA THR A 205 9.80 -20.95 2.69
C THR A 205 8.88 -20.42 3.79
N LYS A 206 9.37 -19.66 4.77
CA LYS A 206 8.53 -19.04 5.80
C LYS A 206 7.53 -18.03 5.24
N TYR A 207 7.76 -17.52 4.01
CA TYR A 207 6.84 -16.61 3.32
C TYR A 207 5.90 -17.32 2.36
N ARG A 208 5.91 -18.66 2.31
CA ARG A 208 4.99 -19.43 1.47
C ARG A 208 3.54 -19.12 1.84
N PRO A 209 2.69 -18.71 0.86
CA PRO A 209 1.27 -18.52 1.12
C PRO A 209 0.62 -19.81 1.63
N CYS A 210 -0.28 -19.67 2.61
CA CYS A 210 -1.09 -20.77 3.06
C CYS A 210 -1.96 -21.31 1.91
N PRO A 211 -2.02 -22.63 1.68
CA PRO A 211 -2.88 -23.23 0.63
C PRO A 211 -4.35 -22.81 0.75
N LEU A 212 -4.85 -22.61 1.97
CA LEU A 212 -6.22 -22.16 2.20
C LEU A 212 -6.44 -20.74 1.65
N LEU A 213 -5.48 -19.80 1.82
CA LEU A 213 -5.58 -18.45 1.25
C LEU A 213 -5.72 -18.52 -0.28
N THR A 214 -4.88 -19.32 -0.92
CA THR A 214 -4.96 -19.54 -2.37
C THR A 214 -6.34 -20.06 -2.78
N LYS A 215 -6.92 -21.03 -2.04
CA LYS A 215 -8.25 -21.59 -2.34
C LYS A 215 -9.37 -20.58 -2.18
N TYR A 216 -9.30 -19.68 -1.22
CA TYR A 216 -10.28 -18.60 -1.10
C TYR A 216 -10.22 -17.66 -2.31
N VAL A 217 -9.01 -17.29 -2.75
CA VAL A 217 -8.81 -16.44 -3.93
C VAL A 217 -9.31 -17.13 -5.20
N GLU A 218 -8.98 -18.42 -5.42
CA GLU A 218 -9.48 -19.21 -6.55
C GLU A 218 -11.02 -19.31 -6.56
N ALA A 219 -11.65 -19.35 -5.38
CA ALA A 219 -13.11 -19.37 -5.26
C ALA A 219 -13.75 -17.98 -5.50
N GLY A 220 -12.97 -16.92 -5.73
CA GLY A 220 -13.47 -15.55 -5.84
C GLY A 220 -13.96 -14.95 -4.52
N TRP A 221 -13.61 -15.56 -3.38
CA TRP A 221 -13.95 -15.06 -2.07
C TRP A 221 -12.85 -14.09 -1.60
N LEU A 222 -12.94 -12.85 -2.07
CA LEU A 222 -11.86 -11.88 -1.91
C LEU A 222 -12.06 -10.93 -0.71
N GLY A 223 -12.96 -11.27 0.21
CA GLY A 223 -13.26 -10.47 1.38
C GLY A 223 -14.40 -9.48 1.16
N ARG A 224 -14.32 -8.30 1.81
CA ARG A 224 -15.41 -7.29 1.80
C ARG A 224 -15.79 -6.81 0.40
N LYS A 225 -14.85 -6.72 -0.51
CA LYS A 225 -15.09 -6.26 -1.89
C LYS A 225 -15.97 -7.19 -2.72
N THR A 226 -15.98 -8.50 -2.39
CA THR A 226 -16.87 -9.50 -2.99
C THR A 226 -17.97 -9.96 -2.02
N GLN A 227 -18.10 -9.30 -0.89
CA GLN A 227 -19.05 -9.61 0.19
C GLN A 227 -18.86 -11.02 0.78
N ARG A 228 -17.71 -11.65 0.52
CA ARG A 228 -17.36 -12.98 1.03
C ARG A 228 -15.85 -13.18 1.08
N GLY A 229 -15.37 -13.69 2.21
CA GLY A 229 -14.00 -14.08 2.48
C GLY A 229 -13.97 -15.07 3.64
N PHE A 230 -13.17 -14.84 4.67
CA PHE A 230 -13.25 -15.59 5.92
C PHE A 230 -14.57 -15.34 6.64
N TYR A 231 -15.20 -14.20 6.37
CA TYR A 231 -16.56 -13.88 6.77
C TYR A 231 -17.46 -13.72 5.54
N ASP A 232 -18.75 -14.01 5.75
CA ASP A 232 -19.83 -13.68 4.83
C ASP A 232 -20.46 -12.36 5.28
N TYR A 233 -20.41 -11.34 4.42
CA TYR A 233 -20.87 -9.97 4.67
C TYR A 233 -22.24 -9.66 4.04
N ARG A 234 -22.92 -10.66 3.46
CA ARG A 234 -24.21 -10.48 2.77
C ARG A 234 -25.40 -10.33 3.73
N GLY A 235 -25.23 -10.71 5.00
CA GLY A 235 -26.23 -10.53 6.05
C GLY A 235 -26.07 -9.21 6.82
N GLU A 236 -26.94 -8.98 7.80
CA GLU A 236 -26.86 -7.81 8.69
C GLU A 236 -25.57 -7.79 9.53
N THR A 237 -25.11 -8.97 9.92
CA THR A 237 -23.87 -9.13 10.68
C THR A 237 -22.96 -10.13 9.97
N PRO A 238 -21.64 -9.86 9.92
CA PRO A 238 -20.69 -10.80 9.34
C PRO A 238 -20.68 -12.12 10.11
N VAL A 239 -20.75 -13.25 9.37
CA VAL A 239 -20.68 -14.59 9.95
C VAL A 239 -19.50 -15.35 9.34
N PRO A 240 -18.76 -16.17 10.12
CA PRO A 240 -17.69 -17.01 9.57
C PRO A 240 -18.18 -17.89 8.42
N THR A 241 -17.38 -18.02 7.38
CA THR A 241 -17.68 -18.89 6.22
C THR A 241 -17.23 -20.32 6.44
N ARG A 242 -16.48 -20.57 7.54
CA ARG A 242 -15.95 -21.86 7.88
C ARG A 242 -15.85 -22.06 9.41
#